data_87f4326cafe2b4dd7661e69102866744
#
_entry.id   87f4326cafe2b4dd7661e69102866744
#
_cell.length_a   1.000
_cell.length_b   1.000
_cell.length_c   1.000
_cell.angle_alpha   90.00
_cell.angle_beta   90.00
_cell.angle_gamma   90.00
#
_symmetry.space_group_name_H-M   'P 1'
#
loop_
_entity.id
_entity.type
_entity.pdbx_description
1 polymer ?
#
loop_
_entity_poly.entity_id
_entity_poly.type
_entity_poly.pdbx_seq_one_letter_code
_entity_poly.pdbx_strand_id
1 'polypeptide(L)'
;MNLQRLFSPKNIVVYGGQWSDYVVDQCQKLGFPGNLWRIHPSREGCYRDLSELPGVPDSAFLGVNRELTVSALKDLCLHGLGGAVLFASGFGEVEDGTPFQEELDNIAGDLPFIGPNCYGFINFFDRVALWPDQVVGHPKDRGVAIISQSGTISITLMAQQRSLPVGYVISVGNQQRLAAEDLIKFCVEDE
;
A
#
# COMPACT_ATOMS: atom_id res chain seq x y z
N MET A 1 -12.31 10.15 -6.98
CA MET A 1 -10.97 10.07 -6.32
C MET A 1 -9.98 9.59 -7.37
N ASN A 2 -8.81 10.21 -7.51
CA ASN A 2 -7.81 9.75 -8.49
C ASN A 2 -6.89 8.71 -7.82
N LEU A 3 -6.96 7.45 -8.26
CA LEU A 3 -6.19 6.34 -7.69
C LEU A 3 -4.89 6.04 -8.45
N GLN A 4 -4.64 6.74 -9.55
CA GLN A 4 -3.48 6.47 -10.41
C GLN A 4 -2.14 6.59 -9.67
N ARG A 5 -1.97 7.62 -8.82
CA ARG A 5 -0.74 7.79 -8.06
C ARG A 5 -0.56 6.69 -7.00
N LEU A 6 -1.65 6.15 -6.45
CA LEU A 6 -1.58 5.05 -5.49
C LEU A 6 -1.15 3.74 -6.17
N PHE A 7 -1.82 3.35 -7.28
CA PHE A 7 -1.65 2.03 -7.89
C PHE A 7 -0.56 1.96 -8.96
N SER A 8 -0.24 3.09 -9.63
CA SER A 8 0.78 3.20 -10.68
C SER A 8 1.82 4.27 -10.35
N PRO A 9 2.47 4.19 -9.16
CA PRO A 9 3.38 5.21 -8.68
C PRO A 9 4.69 5.21 -9.47
N LYS A 10 5.33 6.39 -9.55
CA LYS A 10 6.74 6.53 -9.96
C LYS A 10 7.68 6.56 -8.76
N ASN A 11 7.20 7.08 -7.64
CA ASN A 11 7.97 7.24 -6.41
C ASN A 11 7.21 6.58 -5.26
N ILE A 12 7.82 5.58 -4.65
CA ILE A 12 7.26 4.87 -3.48
C ILE A 12 8.11 5.19 -2.26
N VAL A 13 7.46 5.55 -1.16
CA VAL A 13 8.08 5.63 0.15
C VAL A 13 7.60 4.50 1.05
N VAL A 14 8.53 3.87 1.78
CA VAL A 14 8.21 2.82 2.75
C VAL A 14 8.71 3.20 4.13
N TYR A 15 7.81 3.08 5.11
CA TYR A 15 8.07 3.34 6.52
C TYR A 15 8.11 2.04 7.31
N GLY A 16 9.12 1.86 8.14
CA GLY A 16 9.18 0.80 9.12
C GLY A 16 10.42 -0.08 9.03
N GLY A 17 10.40 -1.16 9.80
CA GLY A 17 11.46 -2.15 9.90
C GLY A 17 11.28 -3.31 8.91
N GLN A 18 11.14 -4.52 9.45
CA GLN A 18 11.11 -5.77 8.68
C GLN A 18 10.02 -5.81 7.60
N TRP A 19 8.81 -5.34 7.88
CA TRP A 19 7.71 -5.34 6.89
C TRP A 19 8.01 -4.47 5.68
N SER A 20 8.68 -3.33 5.90
CA SER A 20 9.15 -2.47 4.81
C SER A 20 10.25 -3.11 3.99
N ASP A 21 11.11 -3.94 4.61
CA ASP A 21 12.11 -4.72 3.89
C ASP A 21 11.46 -5.68 2.90
N TYR A 22 10.44 -6.42 3.33
CA TYR A 22 9.68 -7.31 2.43
C TYR A 22 9.06 -6.55 1.26
N VAL A 23 8.44 -5.40 1.50
CA VAL A 23 7.86 -4.57 0.42
C VAL A 23 8.92 -4.16 -0.61
N VAL A 24 10.07 -3.69 -0.15
CA VAL A 24 11.18 -3.32 -1.03
C VAL A 24 11.65 -4.52 -1.84
N ASP A 25 11.85 -5.67 -1.19
CA ASP A 25 12.29 -6.90 -1.85
C ASP A 25 11.28 -7.36 -2.92
N GLN A 26 9.97 -7.29 -2.64
CA GLN A 26 8.96 -7.71 -3.61
C GLN A 26 8.88 -6.75 -4.80
N CYS A 27 8.95 -5.44 -4.59
CA CYS A 27 9.05 -4.46 -5.68
C CYS A 27 10.27 -4.70 -6.55
N GLN A 28 11.43 -4.97 -5.95
CA GLN A 28 12.67 -5.27 -6.68
C GLN A 28 12.56 -6.58 -7.48
N LYS A 29 12.00 -7.64 -6.89
CA LYS A 29 11.79 -8.93 -7.58
C LYS A 29 10.84 -8.82 -8.77
N LEU A 30 9.81 -7.98 -8.68
CA LEU A 30 8.93 -7.69 -9.82
C LEU A 30 9.59 -6.81 -10.88
N GLY A 31 10.70 -6.15 -10.55
CA GLY A 31 11.40 -5.23 -11.44
C GLY A 31 10.69 -3.87 -11.52
N PHE A 32 10.21 -3.34 -10.39
CA PHE A 32 9.63 -2.00 -10.32
C PHE A 32 10.60 -0.97 -10.89
N PRO A 33 10.19 -0.17 -11.89
CA PRO A 33 11.10 0.72 -12.60
C PRO A 33 11.29 2.09 -11.92
N GLY A 34 10.49 2.39 -10.89
CA GLY A 34 10.49 3.69 -10.21
C GLY A 34 11.46 3.77 -9.04
N ASN A 35 11.32 4.84 -8.26
CA ASN A 35 12.13 5.07 -7.09
C ASN A 35 11.50 4.44 -5.84
N LEU A 36 12.33 3.77 -5.04
CA LEU A 36 11.97 3.19 -3.74
C LEU A 36 12.76 3.91 -2.63
N TRP A 37 12.07 4.68 -1.82
CA TRP A 37 12.65 5.44 -0.72
C TRP A 37 12.26 4.81 0.61
N ARG A 38 13.25 4.54 1.45
CA ARG A 38 13.05 3.93 2.76
C ARG A 38 13.26 4.97 3.84
N ILE A 39 12.31 5.10 4.75
CA ILE A 39 12.44 5.99 5.91
C ILE A 39 12.57 5.15 7.18
N HIS A 40 13.66 5.39 7.89
CA HIS A 40 13.91 4.80 9.19
C HIS A 40 14.89 5.68 10.00
N PRO A 41 14.58 6.03 11.26
CA PRO A 41 15.35 7.03 12.01
C PRO A 41 16.80 6.64 12.31
N SER A 42 17.14 5.35 12.28
CA SER A 42 18.45 4.86 12.71
C SER A 42 19.09 3.80 11.79
N ARG A 43 18.41 3.39 10.68
CA ARG A 43 18.99 2.39 9.77
C ARG A 43 19.90 3.04 8.73
N GLU A 44 21.04 2.41 8.50
CA GLU A 44 21.94 2.78 7.41
C GLU A 44 21.28 2.55 6.04
N GLY A 45 21.52 3.45 5.09
CA GLY A 45 20.94 3.39 3.75
C GLY A 45 19.45 3.78 3.69
N CYS A 46 18.90 4.31 4.77
CA CYS A 46 17.55 4.88 4.81
C CYS A 46 17.60 6.41 4.99
N TYR A 47 16.61 7.11 4.45
CA TYR A 47 16.34 8.50 4.81
C TYR A 47 15.86 8.57 6.26
N ARG A 48 16.21 9.63 6.98
CA ARG A 48 15.83 9.79 8.38
C ARG A 48 14.42 10.34 8.53
N ASP A 49 14.03 11.21 7.61
CA ASP A 49 12.71 11.83 7.56
C ASP A 49 12.36 12.26 6.12
N LEU A 50 11.16 12.82 5.95
CA LEU A 50 10.63 13.24 4.66
C LEU A 50 11.42 14.39 4.00
N SER A 51 12.07 15.24 4.79
CA SER A 51 12.81 16.40 4.26
C SER A 51 14.05 16.01 3.47
N GLU A 52 14.57 14.81 3.71
CA GLU A 52 15.71 14.25 2.99
C GLU A 52 15.32 13.59 1.65
N LEU A 53 14.01 13.40 1.38
CA LEU A 53 13.58 12.75 0.15
C LEU A 53 13.87 13.61 -1.09
N PRO A 54 14.30 12.99 -2.20
CA PRO A 54 14.63 13.73 -3.42
C PRO A 54 13.40 14.24 -4.20
N GLY A 55 12.18 13.97 -3.71
CA GLY A 55 10.94 14.40 -4.36
C GLY A 55 9.69 13.99 -3.60
N VAL A 56 8.54 14.24 -4.20
CA VAL A 56 7.22 13.91 -3.62
C VAL A 56 6.88 12.45 -3.89
N PRO A 57 6.50 11.65 -2.87
CA PRO A 57 6.07 10.28 -3.09
C PRO A 57 4.67 10.22 -3.71
N ASP A 58 4.48 9.29 -4.64
CA ASP A 58 3.18 8.98 -5.21
C ASP A 58 2.40 8.04 -4.30
N SER A 59 3.08 7.02 -3.80
CA SER A 59 2.48 6.01 -2.93
C SER A 59 3.35 5.74 -1.71
N ALA A 60 2.71 5.43 -0.58
CA ALA A 60 3.38 5.10 0.67
C ALA A 60 2.92 3.73 1.19
N PHE A 61 3.86 2.96 1.77
CA PHE A 61 3.56 1.81 2.61
C PHE A 61 3.96 2.11 4.05
N LEU A 62 2.99 2.08 4.98
CA LEU A 62 3.21 2.35 6.41
C LEU A 62 3.21 1.03 7.18
N GLY A 63 4.41 0.42 7.31
CA GLY A 63 4.64 -0.82 8.06
C GLY A 63 5.10 -0.57 9.50
N VAL A 64 4.43 0.34 10.20
CA VAL A 64 4.68 0.78 11.58
C VAL A 64 3.45 0.58 12.44
N ASN A 65 3.53 0.79 13.76
CA ASN A 65 2.35 0.68 14.65
C ASN A 65 1.31 1.79 14.38
N ARG A 66 0.12 1.68 14.98
CA ARG A 66 -1.01 2.60 14.72
C ARG A 66 -0.69 4.07 15.04
N GLU A 67 0.02 4.35 16.12
CA GLU A 67 0.40 5.70 16.55
C GLU A 67 1.34 6.35 15.53
N LEU A 68 2.37 5.61 15.11
CA LEU A 68 3.30 6.07 14.09
C LEU A 68 2.65 6.14 12.70
N THR A 69 1.66 5.29 12.41
CA THR A 69 0.90 5.33 11.15
C THR A 69 0.16 6.67 11.03
N VAL A 70 -0.53 7.10 12.09
CA VAL A 70 -1.24 8.39 12.12
C VAL A 70 -0.27 9.55 11.93
N SER A 71 0.83 9.57 12.71
CA SER A 71 1.83 10.63 12.60
C SER A 71 2.48 10.69 11.23
N ALA A 72 2.92 9.54 10.69
CA ALA A 72 3.54 9.47 9.38
C ALA A 72 2.59 9.87 8.25
N LEU A 73 1.31 9.46 8.31
CA LEU A 73 0.32 9.85 7.31
C LEU A 73 0.11 11.37 7.31
N LYS A 74 0.05 12.00 8.49
CA LYS A 74 -0.07 13.45 8.61
C LYS A 74 1.07 14.18 7.90
N ASP A 75 2.31 13.77 8.17
CA ASP A 75 3.49 14.39 7.58
C ASP A 75 3.53 14.15 6.06
N LEU A 76 3.16 12.96 5.60
CA LEU A 76 3.08 12.61 4.19
C LEU A 76 2.00 13.39 3.43
N CYS A 77 0.83 13.62 4.05
CA CYS A 77 -0.22 14.47 3.47
C CYS A 77 0.30 15.89 3.22
N LEU A 78 0.98 16.47 4.20
CA LEU A 78 1.60 17.80 4.09
C LEU A 78 2.70 17.84 3.01
N HIS A 79 3.35 16.70 2.77
CA HIS A 79 4.39 16.56 1.73
C HIS A 79 3.83 16.27 0.33
N GLY A 80 2.51 16.17 0.17
CA GLY A 80 1.84 16.00 -1.13
C GLY A 80 1.73 14.56 -1.62
N LEU A 81 1.68 13.58 -0.71
CA LEU A 81 1.46 12.17 -1.03
C LEU A 81 0.26 11.96 -1.96
N GLY A 82 0.34 10.98 -2.86
CA GLY A 82 -0.75 10.61 -3.76
C GLY A 82 -1.68 9.53 -3.23
N GLY A 83 -1.20 8.64 -2.37
CA GLY A 83 -2.00 7.59 -1.73
C GLY A 83 -1.19 6.70 -0.80
N ALA A 84 -1.86 5.89 0.05
CA ALA A 84 -1.19 5.08 1.06
C ALA A 84 -1.76 3.67 1.21
N VAL A 85 -0.91 2.77 1.72
CA VAL A 85 -1.28 1.47 2.29
C VAL A 85 -0.98 1.52 3.79
N LEU A 86 -2.01 1.31 4.61
CA LEU A 86 -1.91 1.33 6.07
C LEU A 86 -1.95 -0.11 6.60
N PHE A 87 -0.78 -0.67 6.88
CA PHE A 87 -0.63 -2.07 7.26
C PHE A 87 -1.08 -2.36 8.70
N ALA A 88 -0.90 -1.41 9.62
CA ALA A 88 -1.18 -1.59 11.03
C ALA A 88 -2.64 -1.94 11.32
N SER A 89 -2.85 -2.82 12.29
CA SER A 89 -4.12 -3.06 12.98
C SER A 89 -4.27 -2.17 14.23
N GLY A 90 -5.40 -2.24 14.90
CA GLY A 90 -5.68 -1.51 16.14
C GLY A 90 -6.47 -0.22 15.92
N PHE A 91 -7.26 -0.16 14.86
CA PHE A 91 -8.18 0.94 14.55
C PHE A 91 -9.64 0.55 14.87
N GLY A 92 -10.59 0.81 14.01
CA GLY A 92 -12.01 0.57 14.27
C GLY A 92 -12.43 -0.88 14.53
N GLU A 93 -11.54 -1.85 14.34
CA GLU A 93 -11.76 -3.26 14.68
C GLU A 93 -11.55 -3.57 16.17
N VAL A 94 -11.06 -2.62 16.98
CA VAL A 94 -10.86 -2.76 18.42
C VAL A 94 -11.53 -1.61 19.19
N GLU A 95 -11.91 -1.85 20.46
CA GLU A 95 -12.67 -0.88 21.27
C GLU A 95 -11.94 0.45 21.48
N ASP A 96 -10.61 0.42 21.65
CA ASP A 96 -9.78 1.62 21.88
C ASP A 96 -9.25 2.24 20.57
N GLY A 97 -9.66 1.72 19.44
CA GLY A 97 -9.15 2.14 18.12
C GLY A 97 -9.91 3.28 17.46
N THR A 98 -11.16 3.55 17.90
CA THR A 98 -12.01 4.60 17.32
C THR A 98 -11.35 5.99 17.24
N PRO A 99 -10.65 6.49 18.28
CA PRO A 99 -9.99 7.79 18.19
C PRO A 99 -8.92 7.86 17.10
N PHE A 100 -8.16 6.78 16.90
CA PHE A 100 -7.16 6.70 15.84
C PHE A 100 -7.80 6.65 14.45
N GLN A 101 -8.93 5.97 14.33
CA GLN A 101 -9.69 5.93 13.08
C GLN A 101 -10.23 7.30 12.69
N GLU A 102 -10.84 8.02 13.64
CA GLU A 102 -11.32 9.40 13.43
C GLU A 102 -10.18 10.35 13.08
N GLU A 103 -9.01 10.19 13.71
CA GLU A 103 -7.84 11.00 13.41
C GLU A 103 -7.31 10.73 11.99
N LEU A 104 -7.29 9.47 11.54
CA LEU A 104 -6.93 9.13 10.16
C LEU A 104 -7.85 9.82 9.15
N ASP A 105 -9.18 9.80 9.38
CA ASP A 105 -10.15 10.44 8.48
C ASP A 105 -9.94 11.96 8.40
N ASN A 106 -9.69 12.60 9.55
CA ASN A 106 -9.42 14.02 9.62
C ASN A 106 -8.12 14.42 8.91
N ILE A 107 -7.06 13.62 9.05
CA ILE A 107 -5.75 13.86 8.43
C ILE A 107 -5.79 13.60 6.93
N ALA A 108 -6.38 12.50 6.53
CA ALA A 108 -6.36 12.06 5.13
C ALA A 108 -7.14 13.00 4.20
N GLY A 109 -8.23 13.63 4.68
CA GLY A 109 -9.07 14.46 3.82
C GLY A 109 -9.51 13.71 2.56
N ASP A 110 -9.01 14.08 1.40
CA ASP A 110 -9.30 13.41 0.12
C ASP A 110 -8.22 12.41 -0.34
N LEU A 111 -7.18 12.18 0.46
CA LEU A 111 -6.13 11.23 0.15
C LEU A 111 -6.70 9.80 0.08
N PRO A 112 -6.51 9.05 -1.03
CA PRO A 112 -6.89 7.65 -1.07
C PRO A 112 -5.93 6.80 -0.25
N PHE A 113 -6.48 5.89 0.57
CA PHE A 113 -5.67 4.86 1.22
C PHE A 113 -6.42 3.53 1.33
N ILE A 114 -5.65 2.43 1.32
CA ILE A 114 -6.12 1.07 1.54
C ILE A 114 -5.88 0.70 3.01
N GLY A 115 -6.83 0.04 3.63
CA GLY A 115 -6.78 -0.37 5.02
C GLY A 115 -7.55 0.56 5.95
N PRO A 116 -7.08 0.75 7.19
CA PRO A 116 -5.97 0.04 7.87
C PRO A 116 -6.20 -1.47 8.01
N ASN A 117 -5.26 -2.17 8.67
CA ASN A 117 -5.34 -3.62 8.90
C ASN A 117 -5.45 -4.42 7.60
N CYS A 118 -4.56 -4.16 6.65
CA CYS A 118 -4.55 -4.78 5.33
C CYS A 118 -3.13 -5.21 4.92
N TYR A 119 -3.03 -6.12 3.97
CA TYR A 119 -1.73 -6.44 3.34
C TYR A 119 -1.34 -5.42 2.27
N GLY A 120 -2.30 -4.70 1.69
CA GLY A 120 -2.06 -3.74 0.62
C GLY A 120 -2.37 -4.29 -0.76
N PHE A 121 -1.50 -4.03 -1.73
CA PHE A 121 -1.79 -4.46 -3.10
C PHE A 121 -0.55 -4.87 -3.89
N ILE A 122 -0.81 -5.63 -4.97
CA ILE A 122 0.13 -5.98 -6.03
C ILE A 122 -0.50 -5.55 -7.35
N ASN A 123 0.25 -4.81 -8.16
CA ASN A 123 -0.06 -4.46 -9.54
C ASN A 123 1.00 -5.08 -10.45
N PHE A 124 0.65 -6.17 -11.14
CA PHE A 124 1.56 -6.88 -12.03
C PHE A 124 1.78 -6.15 -13.37
N PHE A 125 0.92 -5.21 -13.75
CA PHE A 125 1.08 -4.40 -14.95
C PHE A 125 2.24 -3.41 -14.79
N ASP A 126 2.25 -2.65 -13.69
CA ASP A 126 3.28 -1.65 -13.39
C ASP A 126 4.41 -2.18 -12.50
N ARG A 127 4.35 -3.48 -12.14
CA ARG A 127 5.37 -4.15 -11.31
C ARG A 127 5.51 -3.56 -9.90
N VAL A 128 4.39 -3.15 -9.33
CA VAL A 128 4.31 -2.59 -7.98
C VAL A 128 3.84 -3.64 -6.99
N ALA A 129 4.52 -3.75 -5.85
CA ALA A 129 4.11 -4.62 -4.75
C ALA A 129 4.23 -3.89 -3.42
N LEU A 130 3.22 -3.10 -3.05
CA LEU A 130 3.07 -2.62 -1.67
C LEU A 130 2.44 -3.73 -0.83
N TRP A 131 3.20 -4.82 -0.67
CA TRP A 131 2.76 -6.10 -0.14
C TRP A 131 3.86 -6.75 0.72
N PRO A 132 3.66 -6.94 2.04
CA PRO A 132 4.70 -7.37 2.96
C PRO A 132 4.86 -8.89 3.07
N ASP A 133 4.56 -9.63 2.01
CA ASP A 133 4.70 -11.07 1.94
C ASP A 133 5.16 -11.50 0.55
N GLN A 134 5.38 -12.79 0.37
CA GLN A 134 5.85 -13.35 -0.89
C GLN A 134 4.86 -13.09 -2.03
N VAL A 135 5.35 -12.47 -3.09
CA VAL A 135 4.63 -12.29 -4.34
C VAL A 135 4.89 -13.50 -5.25
N VAL A 136 3.81 -14.14 -5.70
CA VAL A 136 3.86 -15.25 -6.66
C VAL A 136 3.17 -14.79 -7.95
N GLY A 137 3.93 -14.70 -9.02
CA GLY A 137 3.43 -14.25 -10.33
C GLY A 137 4.49 -13.50 -11.11
N HIS A 138 4.10 -13.05 -12.28
CA HIS A 138 4.97 -12.32 -13.21
C HIS A 138 4.21 -11.14 -13.82
N PRO A 139 4.92 -10.08 -14.27
CA PRO A 139 4.33 -8.97 -15.00
C PRO A 139 3.48 -9.46 -16.19
N LYS A 140 2.40 -8.76 -16.49
CA LYS A 140 1.40 -9.10 -17.51
C LYS A 140 0.89 -7.85 -18.19
N ASP A 141 0.32 -8.04 -19.38
CA ASP A 141 -0.29 -6.95 -20.16
C ASP A 141 -1.82 -6.87 -19.92
N ARG A 142 -2.41 -7.92 -19.36
CA ARG A 142 -3.84 -8.02 -19.01
C ARG A 142 -4.09 -9.12 -17.99
N GLY A 143 -5.15 -8.98 -17.20
CA GLY A 143 -5.47 -9.99 -16.19
C GLY A 143 -6.75 -9.66 -15.44
N VAL A 144 -7.02 -10.47 -14.41
CA VAL A 144 -8.14 -10.28 -13.49
C VAL A 144 -7.66 -9.61 -12.20
N ALA A 145 -8.54 -8.89 -11.53
CA ALA A 145 -8.31 -8.37 -10.20
C ALA A 145 -8.86 -9.33 -9.14
N ILE A 146 -8.05 -9.62 -8.13
CA ILE A 146 -8.46 -10.32 -6.90
C ILE A 146 -8.59 -9.24 -5.82
N ILE A 147 -9.81 -8.96 -5.38
CA ILE A 147 -10.09 -8.02 -4.30
C ILE A 147 -10.67 -8.81 -3.12
N SER A 148 -10.00 -8.76 -1.98
CA SER A 148 -10.39 -9.53 -0.80
C SER A 148 -10.19 -8.70 0.48
N GLN A 149 -11.07 -8.89 1.44
CA GLN A 149 -10.86 -8.33 2.79
C GLN A 149 -9.64 -8.99 3.47
N SER A 150 -9.44 -10.28 3.25
CA SER A 150 -8.39 -11.07 3.91
C SER A 150 -7.13 -11.19 3.06
N GLY A 151 -5.99 -10.79 3.60
CA GLY A 151 -4.67 -11.00 3.01
C GLY A 151 -4.34 -12.49 2.80
N THR A 152 -4.71 -13.37 3.75
CA THR A 152 -4.48 -14.82 3.65
C THR A 152 -5.22 -15.45 2.48
N ILE A 153 -6.47 -15.04 2.23
CA ILE A 153 -7.22 -15.50 1.06
C ILE A 153 -6.53 -15.03 -0.22
N SER A 154 -6.10 -13.78 -0.27
CA SER A 154 -5.36 -13.22 -1.42
C SER A 154 -4.08 -14.01 -1.70
N ILE A 155 -3.28 -14.32 -0.69
CA ILE A 155 -2.07 -15.14 -0.82
C ILE A 155 -2.41 -16.53 -1.38
N THR A 156 -3.44 -17.17 -0.84
CA THR A 156 -3.86 -18.51 -1.26
C THR A 156 -4.31 -18.52 -2.72
N LEU A 157 -5.09 -17.52 -3.14
CA LEU A 157 -5.55 -17.41 -4.52
C LEU A 157 -4.41 -17.09 -5.49
N MET A 158 -3.48 -16.23 -5.11
CA MET A 158 -2.30 -15.89 -5.89
C MET A 158 -1.37 -17.09 -6.08
N ALA A 159 -1.24 -17.94 -5.05
CA ALA A 159 -0.39 -19.14 -5.07
C ALA A 159 -0.99 -20.31 -5.88
N GLN A 160 -2.22 -20.20 -6.39
CA GLN A 160 -2.82 -21.25 -7.21
C GLN A 160 -2.08 -21.39 -8.54
N GLN A 161 -1.62 -22.61 -8.84
CA GLN A 161 -0.98 -22.95 -10.12
C GLN A 161 -2.03 -23.21 -11.22
N ARG A 162 -3.04 -22.35 -11.32
CA ARG A 162 -4.05 -22.38 -12.37
C ARG A 162 -3.71 -21.31 -13.42
N SER A 163 -4.21 -21.50 -14.62
CA SER A 163 -3.99 -20.56 -15.74
C SER A 163 -4.78 -19.24 -15.60
N LEU A 164 -4.98 -18.77 -14.37
CA LEU A 164 -5.64 -17.49 -14.09
C LEU A 164 -4.61 -16.35 -14.26
N PRO A 165 -4.78 -15.46 -15.24
CA PRO A 165 -3.89 -14.31 -15.39
C PRO A 165 -4.25 -13.25 -14.36
N VAL A 166 -3.59 -13.25 -13.21
CA VAL A 166 -3.80 -12.25 -12.16
C VAL A 166 -3.06 -10.97 -12.53
N GLY A 167 -3.77 -9.86 -12.64
CA GLY A 167 -3.24 -8.51 -12.88
C GLY A 167 -3.13 -7.69 -11.60
N TYR A 168 -4.19 -7.70 -10.78
CA TYR A 168 -4.21 -7.06 -9.47
C TYR A 168 -4.49 -8.06 -8.36
N VAL A 169 -3.84 -7.88 -7.21
CA VAL A 169 -4.21 -8.49 -5.93
C VAL A 169 -4.34 -7.36 -4.91
N ILE A 170 -5.50 -7.21 -4.28
CA ILE A 170 -5.79 -6.12 -3.35
C ILE A 170 -6.40 -6.70 -2.08
N SER A 171 -5.76 -6.44 -0.93
CA SER A 171 -6.29 -6.73 0.39
C SER A 171 -6.81 -5.44 1.01
N VAL A 172 -8.12 -5.31 1.15
CA VAL A 172 -8.77 -4.05 1.50
C VAL A 172 -8.78 -3.73 3.01
N GLY A 173 -8.56 -4.73 3.86
CA GLY A 173 -8.58 -4.54 5.32
C GLY A 173 -9.89 -3.97 5.84
N ASN A 174 -9.82 -2.94 6.69
CA ASN A 174 -11.00 -2.32 7.32
C ASN A 174 -11.85 -1.46 6.36
N GLN A 175 -11.39 -1.18 5.16
CA GLN A 175 -12.11 -0.40 4.14
C GLN A 175 -12.54 0.99 4.65
N GLN A 176 -11.69 1.65 5.41
CA GLN A 176 -12.02 2.92 6.05
C GLN A 176 -12.19 4.05 5.00
N ARG A 177 -11.36 4.05 3.95
CA ARG A 177 -11.37 5.11 2.92
C ARG A 177 -11.72 4.58 1.54
N LEU A 178 -11.01 3.56 1.08
CA LEU A 178 -11.30 2.87 -0.17
C LEU A 178 -12.05 1.58 0.14
N ALA A 179 -13.28 1.50 -0.32
CA ALA A 179 -14.08 0.31 -0.23
C ALA A 179 -13.90 -0.59 -1.47
N ALA A 180 -14.38 -1.83 -1.41
CA ALA A 180 -14.24 -2.77 -2.51
C ALA A 180 -14.86 -2.25 -3.81
N GLU A 181 -15.98 -1.51 -3.75
CA GLU A 181 -16.64 -0.91 -4.91
C GLU A 181 -15.80 0.14 -5.61
N ASP A 182 -15.03 0.95 -4.88
CA ASP A 182 -14.10 1.94 -5.46
C ASP A 182 -12.99 1.24 -6.25
N LEU A 183 -12.49 0.14 -5.70
CA LEU A 183 -11.42 -0.66 -6.29
C LEU A 183 -11.90 -1.46 -7.50
N ILE A 184 -13.13 -1.99 -7.45
CA ILE A 184 -13.74 -2.66 -8.61
C ILE A 184 -13.89 -1.66 -9.75
N LYS A 185 -14.41 -0.46 -9.46
CA LYS A 185 -14.54 0.60 -10.46
C LYS A 185 -13.20 0.97 -11.07
N PHE A 186 -12.17 1.18 -10.23
CA PHE A 186 -10.81 1.46 -10.70
C PHE A 186 -10.29 0.37 -11.62
N CYS A 187 -10.37 -0.91 -11.22
CA CYS A 187 -9.84 -2.02 -12.01
C CYS A 187 -10.60 -2.26 -13.35
N VAL A 188 -11.88 -1.83 -13.44
CA VAL A 188 -12.66 -1.93 -14.68
C VAL A 188 -12.36 -0.77 -15.62
N GLU A 189 -12.01 0.40 -15.09
CA GLU A 189 -11.70 1.61 -15.85
C GLU A 189 -10.20 1.73 -16.22
N ASP A 190 -9.35 0.87 -15.64
CA ASP A 190 -7.89 0.83 -15.89
C ASP A 190 -7.64 0.06 -17.20
N GLU A 191 -7.37 0.81 -18.28
CA GLU A 191 -7.10 0.29 -19.64
C GLU A 191 -5.59 0.06 -19.90
#